data_ea0f571f252d19c54aa660f955636446
#
_entry.id   ea0f571f252d19c54aa660f955636446
#
_cell.length_a   1.000
_cell.length_b   1.000
_cell.length_c   1.000
_cell.angle_alpha   90.00
_cell.angle_beta   90.00
_cell.angle_gamma   90.00
#
_symmetry.space_group_name_H-M   'P 1'
#
loop_
_entity.id
_entity.type
_entity.pdbx_description
1 polymer ?
#
loop_
_entity_poly.entity_id
_entity_poly.type
_entity_poly.pdbx_seq_one_letter_code
_entity_poly.pdbx_strand_id
1 'polypeptide(L)'
;FTGDTQVQAMLDLVAEQANSPSSRFLEPACGNGNFLVAVLERKLAYAHSHYKKLRKKRNETREDFEGRRQDEYEFLVFIAVSSIYGIDISAENITQAHERLNAHIIENYYLSPRNALHPHDGLLPSLVKVLETNIVVGDTLNDTANIVLTEYSFPGTDIAKARFGFTTTARQFCYQDLLDAARKSKNAEPVKTARARHF
;
A
#
# COMPACT_ATOMS: atom_id res chain seq x y z
N PHE A 1 21.03 -7.52 7.61
CA PHE A 1 20.08 -6.45 7.21
C PHE A 1 20.52 -5.87 5.88
N THR A 2 19.59 -5.75 4.91
CA THR A 2 19.86 -5.11 3.61
C THR A 2 20.02 -3.61 3.84
N GLY A 3 21.13 -3.04 3.39
CA GLY A 3 21.41 -1.60 3.55
C GLY A 3 20.52 -0.74 2.65
N ASP A 4 20.26 0.51 3.03
CA ASP A 4 19.35 1.43 2.32
C ASP A 4 19.69 1.59 0.83
N THR A 5 20.98 1.67 0.48
CA THR A 5 21.41 1.75 -0.92
C THR A 5 21.01 0.53 -1.75
N GLN A 6 21.08 -0.67 -1.16
CA GLN A 6 20.68 -1.90 -1.84
C GLN A 6 19.15 -1.96 -2.00
N VAL A 7 18.41 -1.55 -0.97
CA VAL A 7 16.94 -1.46 -1.03
C VAL A 7 16.50 -0.52 -2.15
N GLN A 8 17.10 0.66 -2.25
CA GLN A 8 16.77 1.62 -3.32
C GLN A 8 17.09 1.06 -4.70
N ALA A 9 18.25 0.42 -4.87
CA ALA A 9 18.62 -0.21 -6.15
C ALA A 9 17.64 -1.32 -6.56
N MET A 10 17.15 -2.13 -5.60
CA MET A 10 16.12 -3.15 -5.86
C MET A 10 14.80 -2.52 -6.27
N LEU A 11 14.38 -1.44 -5.61
CA LEU A 11 13.14 -0.73 -5.94
C LEU A 11 13.21 -0.02 -7.29
N ASP A 12 14.39 0.40 -7.74
CA ASP A 12 14.57 1.00 -9.06
C ASP A 12 14.36 -0.01 -10.20
N LEU A 13 14.61 -1.29 -9.97
CA LEU A 13 14.29 -2.35 -10.94
C LEU A 13 12.80 -2.54 -11.17
N VAL A 14 11.98 -2.15 -10.21
CA VAL A 14 10.51 -2.23 -10.24
C VAL A 14 9.86 -0.86 -9.98
N ALA A 15 10.49 0.20 -10.48
CA ALA A 15 10.12 1.58 -10.17
C ALA A 15 8.66 1.91 -10.52
N GLU A 16 8.14 1.38 -11.63
CA GLU A 16 6.75 1.58 -12.03
C GLU A 16 5.79 1.06 -10.97
N GLN A 17 6.03 -0.17 -10.48
CA GLN A 17 5.22 -0.78 -9.44
C GLN A 17 5.44 -0.11 -8.07
N ALA A 18 6.69 0.20 -7.72
CA ALA A 18 7.02 0.84 -6.45
C ALA A 18 6.43 2.25 -6.31
N ASN A 19 6.29 2.97 -7.42
CA ASN A 19 5.68 4.31 -7.44
C ASN A 19 4.15 4.28 -7.58
N SER A 20 3.54 3.12 -7.80
CA SER A 20 2.09 2.97 -7.87
C SER A 20 1.51 2.69 -6.48
N PRO A 21 0.59 3.49 -5.94
CA PRO A 21 0.03 3.26 -4.62
C PRO A 21 -0.71 1.92 -4.50
N SER A 22 -1.31 1.42 -5.58
CA SER A 22 -2.12 0.19 -5.58
C SER A 22 -1.34 -1.09 -5.92
N SER A 23 -0.11 -0.99 -6.41
CA SER A 23 0.71 -2.17 -6.69
C SER A 23 1.08 -2.89 -5.39
N ARG A 24 0.85 -4.19 -5.34
CA ARG A 24 1.07 -4.99 -4.14
C ARG A 24 2.53 -5.39 -4.01
N PHE A 25 3.06 -5.25 -2.80
CA PHE A 25 4.40 -5.71 -2.42
C PHE A 25 4.30 -6.66 -1.25
N LEU A 26 4.88 -7.82 -1.40
CA LEU A 26 5.01 -8.81 -0.34
C LEU A 26 6.49 -9.11 -0.09
N GLU A 27 6.92 -8.94 1.16
CA GLU A 27 8.24 -9.30 1.64
C GLU A 27 8.12 -10.49 2.60
N PRO A 28 8.49 -11.72 2.18
CA PRO A 28 8.27 -12.92 2.96
C PRO A 28 9.31 -13.15 4.08
N ALA A 29 10.27 -12.26 4.22
CA ALA A 29 11.26 -12.22 5.29
C ALA A 29 11.57 -10.76 5.62
N CYS A 30 10.55 -10.03 6.08
CA CYS A 30 10.59 -8.57 6.11
C CYS A 30 11.52 -7.98 7.20
N GLY A 31 12.01 -8.81 8.13
CA GLY A 31 12.80 -8.34 9.24
C GLY A 31 12.07 -7.23 10.00
N ASN A 32 12.80 -6.20 10.38
CA ASN A 32 12.24 -5.02 11.03
C ASN A 32 11.62 -3.98 10.06
N GLY A 33 11.29 -4.40 8.83
CA GLY A 33 10.52 -3.61 7.88
C GLY A 33 11.30 -2.62 7.01
N ASN A 34 12.64 -2.69 6.92
CA ASN A 34 13.45 -1.75 6.12
C ASN A 34 12.96 -1.60 4.67
N PHE A 35 12.76 -2.73 3.99
CA PHE A 35 12.29 -2.74 2.61
C PHE A 35 10.86 -2.18 2.50
N LEU A 36 9.98 -2.56 3.44
CA LEU A 36 8.58 -2.11 3.45
C LEU A 36 8.47 -0.60 3.68
N VAL A 37 9.31 -0.02 4.54
CA VAL A 37 9.37 1.44 4.75
C VAL A 37 9.77 2.14 3.46
N ALA A 38 10.78 1.66 2.75
CA ALA A 38 11.22 2.26 1.49
C ALA A 38 10.16 2.15 0.36
N VAL A 39 9.42 1.03 0.31
CA VAL A 39 8.26 0.88 -0.59
C VAL A 39 7.18 1.88 -0.23
N LEU A 40 6.84 1.99 1.05
CA LEU A 40 5.80 2.90 1.54
C LEU A 40 6.16 4.36 1.25
N GLU A 41 7.41 4.75 1.45
CA GLU A 41 7.91 6.10 1.13
C GLU A 41 7.62 6.49 -0.32
N ARG A 42 7.94 5.62 -1.28
CA ARG A 42 7.67 5.87 -2.70
C ARG A 42 6.17 6.02 -3.00
N LYS A 43 5.34 5.18 -2.39
CA LYS A 43 3.89 5.23 -2.54
C LYS A 43 3.28 6.50 -1.93
N LEU A 44 3.75 6.92 -0.77
CA LEU A 44 3.32 8.15 -0.13
C LEU A 44 3.80 9.38 -0.91
N ALA A 45 4.98 9.34 -1.52
CA ALA A 45 5.45 10.41 -2.42
C ALA A 45 4.52 10.59 -3.63
N TYR A 46 3.95 9.50 -4.16
CA TYR A 46 2.91 9.59 -5.19
C TYR A 46 1.65 10.30 -4.66
N ALA A 47 1.15 9.91 -3.48
CA ALA A 47 -0.03 10.55 -2.86
C ALA A 47 0.19 12.06 -2.66
N HIS A 48 1.35 12.46 -2.16
CA HIS A 48 1.75 13.87 -2.03
C HIS A 48 1.81 14.60 -3.38
N SER A 49 2.38 13.97 -4.41
CA SER A 49 2.44 14.56 -5.74
C SER A 49 1.05 14.76 -6.32
N HIS A 50 0.16 13.77 -6.16
CA HIS A 50 -1.24 13.88 -6.58
C HIS A 50 -1.94 15.04 -5.86
N TYR A 51 -1.85 15.10 -4.53
CA TYR A 51 -2.41 16.17 -3.72
C TYR A 51 -1.96 17.57 -4.19
N LYS A 52 -0.68 17.74 -4.52
CA LYS A 52 -0.13 19.02 -5.01
C LYS A 52 -0.62 19.40 -6.41
N LYS A 53 -0.93 18.42 -7.24
CA LYS A 53 -1.39 18.62 -8.63
C LYS A 53 -2.88 18.90 -8.76
N LEU A 54 -3.68 18.56 -7.74
CA LEU A 54 -5.12 18.81 -7.77
C LEU A 54 -5.44 20.28 -7.96
N ARG A 55 -6.46 20.55 -8.76
CA ARG A 55 -6.93 21.90 -9.07
C ARG A 55 -8.41 22.01 -8.75
N LYS A 56 -8.81 23.21 -8.33
CA LYS A 56 -10.20 23.57 -8.07
C LYS A 56 -11.01 23.50 -9.36
N LYS A 57 -12.18 22.87 -9.32
CA LYS A 57 -13.13 22.85 -10.43
C LYS A 57 -13.84 24.20 -10.53
N ARG A 58 -14.39 24.53 -11.74
CA ARG A 58 -14.97 25.86 -12.04
C ARG A 58 -16.08 26.27 -11.06
N ASN A 59 -16.95 25.33 -10.67
CA ASN A 59 -18.10 25.61 -9.81
C ASN A 59 -17.93 25.05 -8.38
N GLU A 60 -16.71 24.79 -7.95
CA GLU A 60 -16.39 24.24 -6.65
C GLU A 60 -16.08 25.41 -5.69
N THR A 61 -16.58 25.38 -4.46
CA THR A 61 -16.15 26.33 -3.45
C THR A 61 -14.71 26.04 -3.03
N ARG A 62 -14.09 26.91 -2.28
CA ARG A 62 -12.75 26.65 -1.71
C ARG A 62 -12.81 25.54 -0.67
N GLU A 63 -13.83 25.53 0.15
CA GLU A 63 -14.05 24.52 1.18
C GLU A 63 -14.28 23.13 0.57
N ASP A 64 -15.14 23.02 -0.44
CA ASP A 64 -15.35 21.75 -1.17
C ASP A 64 -14.07 21.24 -1.83
N PHE A 65 -13.25 22.15 -2.37
CA PHE A 65 -11.97 21.79 -2.98
C PHE A 65 -10.99 21.22 -1.96
N GLU A 66 -10.82 21.89 -0.80
CA GLU A 66 -9.90 21.43 0.24
C GLU A 66 -10.40 20.10 0.84
N GLY A 67 -11.70 19.95 1.08
CA GLY A 67 -12.29 18.69 1.54
C GLY A 67 -12.04 17.54 0.54
N ARG A 68 -12.38 17.73 -0.73
CA ARG A 68 -12.11 16.71 -1.78
C ARG A 68 -10.62 16.38 -1.89
N ARG A 69 -9.77 17.37 -1.79
CA ARG A 69 -8.32 17.22 -1.88
C ARG A 69 -7.77 16.41 -0.72
N GLN A 70 -8.31 16.58 0.48
CA GLN A 70 -7.99 15.77 1.65
C GLN A 70 -8.51 14.35 1.48
N ASP A 71 -9.77 14.16 1.10
CA ASP A 71 -10.37 12.85 0.87
C ASP A 71 -9.56 12.00 -0.13
N GLU A 72 -9.17 12.61 -1.27
CA GLU A 72 -8.35 11.93 -2.28
C GLU A 72 -6.96 11.57 -1.76
N TYR A 73 -6.35 12.44 -0.96
CA TYR A 73 -5.04 12.18 -0.34
C TYR A 73 -5.12 11.01 0.65
N GLU A 74 -6.08 11.05 1.57
CA GLU A 74 -6.26 10.02 2.59
C GLU A 74 -6.60 8.66 1.97
N PHE A 75 -7.39 8.66 0.91
CA PHE A 75 -7.69 7.46 0.13
C PHE A 75 -6.41 6.86 -0.48
N LEU A 76 -5.55 7.68 -1.08
CA LEU A 76 -4.28 7.21 -1.65
C LEU A 76 -3.32 6.72 -0.57
N VAL A 77 -3.28 7.35 0.61
CA VAL A 77 -2.52 6.86 1.76
C VAL A 77 -3.03 5.50 2.20
N PHE A 78 -4.35 5.32 2.31
CA PHE A 78 -4.94 4.04 2.69
C PHE A 78 -4.61 2.93 1.68
N ILE A 79 -4.74 3.21 0.37
CA ILE A 79 -4.35 2.26 -0.69
C ILE A 79 -2.86 1.91 -0.58
N ALA A 80 -2.00 2.90 -0.38
CA ALA A 80 -0.56 2.68 -0.24
C ALA A 80 -0.23 1.72 0.91
N VAL A 81 -0.80 1.96 2.09
CA VAL A 81 -0.58 1.12 3.28
C VAL A 81 -1.20 -0.27 3.11
N SER A 82 -2.41 -0.37 2.54
CA SER A 82 -3.09 -1.66 2.35
C SER A 82 -2.50 -2.53 1.23
N SER A 83 -1.57 -1.98 0.45
CA SER A 83 -0.90 -2.70 -0.64
C SER A 83 0.46 -3.30 -0.25
N ILE A 84 0.92 -3.11 0.99
CA ILE A 84 2.17 -3.70 1.48
C ILE A 84 1.88 -4.86 2.42
N TYR A 85 2.67 -5.91 2.30
CA TYR A 85 2.56 -7.15 3.07
C TYR A 85 3.95 -7.57 3.53
N GLY A 86 4.04 -8.00 4.78
CA GLY A 86 5.30 -8.47 5.37
C GLY A 86 5.07 -9.70 6.23
N ILE A 87 6.01 -10.63 6.18
CA ILE A 87 6.00 -11.80 7.02
C ILE A 87 7.40 -11.95 7.60
N ASP A 88 7.50 -12.25 8.87
CA ASP A 88 8.77 -12.62 9.50
C ASP A 88 8.50 -13.64 10.60
N ILE A 89 9.44 -14.53 10.84
CA ILE A 89 9.32 -15.56 11.88
C ILE A 89 9.48 -14.96 13.30
N SER A 90 10.14 -13.82 13.41
CA SER A 90 10.39 -13.14 14.68
C SER A 90 9.28 -12.17 15.03
N ALA A 91 8.59 -12.42 16.14
CA ALA A 91 7.58 -11.48 16.66
C ALA A 91 8.20 -10.11 17.03
N GLU A 92 9.47 -10.09 17.47
CA GLU A 92 10.19 -8.84 17.75
C GLU A 92 10.39 -8.01 16.48
N ASN A 93 10.81 -8.64 15.38
CA ASN A 93 10.95 -7.99 14.08
C ASN A 93 9.62 -7.39 13.62
N ILE A 94 8.52 -8.13 13.75
CA ILE A 94 7.19 -7.65 13.36
C ILE A 94 6.75 -6.46 14.21
N THR A 95 7.01 -6.48 15.53
CA THR A 95 6.74 -5.33 16.39
C THR A 95 7.52 -4.09 15.92
N GLN A 96 8.83 -4.23 15.68
CA GLN A 96 9.66 -3.14 15.16
C GLN A 96 9.20 -2.65 13.78
N ALA A 97 8.78 -3.56 12.90
CA ALA A 97 8.25 -3.20 11.59
C ALA A 97 6.96 -2.37 11.70
N HIS A 98 6.03 -2.75 12.59
CA HIS A 98 4.81 -1.98 12.87
C HIS A 98 5.14 -0.57 13.40
N GLU A 99 6.03 -0.46 14.38
CA GLU A 99 6.44 0.82 14.96
C GLU A 99 7.04 1.74 13.91
N ARG A 100 7.96 1.23 13.09
CA ARG A 100 8.64 2.00 12.04
C ARG A 100 7.71 2.44 10.93
N LEU A 101 6.85 1.54 10.44
CA LEU A 101 5.87 1.87 9.41
C LEU A 101 4.86 2.89 9.92
N ASN A 102 4.38 2.73 11.16
CA ASN A 102 3.45 3.67 11.77
C ASN A 102 4.09 5.06 11.98
N ALA A 103 5.32 5.12 12.49
CA ALA A 103 6.07 6.37 12.63
C ALA A 103 6.23 7.06 11.26
N HIS A 104 6.60 6.29 10.22
CA HIS A 104 6.77 6.82 8.87
C HIS A 104 5.45 7.36 8.28
N ILE A 105 4.32 6.70 8.51
CA ILE A 105 2.99 7.19 8.12
C ILE A 105 2.69 8.52 8.80
N ILE A 106 2.86 8.59 10.11
CA ILE A 106 2.57 9.80 10.89
C ILE A 106 3.46 10.95 10.44
N GLU A 107 4.77 10.75 10.36
CA GLU A 107 5.73 11.75 9.92
C GLU A 107 5.39 12.30 8.53
N ASN A 108 5.12 11.43 7.57
CA ASN A 108 4.80 11.84 6.20
C ASN A 108 3.44 12.50 6.08
N TYR A 109 2.45 12.10 6.88
CA TYR A 109 1.15 12.76 6.87
C TYR A 109 1.26 14.21 7.36
N TYR A 110 2.00 14.46 8.44
CA TYR A 110 2.12 15.76 9.07
C TYR A 110 3.24 16.64 8.52
N LEU A 111 4.21 16.09 7.78
CA LEU A 111 5.38 16.81 7.26
C LEU A 111 5.10 17.74 6.09
N SER A 112 3.85 18.01 5.74
CA SER A 112 3.56 19.14 4.86
C SER A 112 3.40 20.41 5.69
N PRO A 113 4.44 21.27 5.83
CA PRO A 113 4.41 22.43 6.74
C PRO A 113 3.39 23.50 6.35
N ARG A 114 2.74 23.35 5.19
CA ARG A 114 1.72 24.27 4.66
C ARG A 114 0.30 23.77 4.79
N ASN A 115 0.11 22.51 5.19
CA ASN A 115 -1.19 21.91 5.34
C ASN A 115 -1.17 21.12 6.65
N ALA A 116 -1.48 21.78 7.76
CA ALA A 116 -1.89 21.10 8.99
C ALA A 116 -3.25 20.41 8.72
N LEU A 117 -3.24 19.40 7.83
CA LEU A 117 -4.39 18.55 7.66
C LEU A 117 -4.50 17.72 8.93
N HIS A 118 -5.57 17.93 9.66
CA HIS A 118 -5.95 16.97 10.67
C HIS A 118 -6.57 15.78 9.94
N PRO A 119 -6.03 14.56 10.10
CA PRO A 119 -6.64 13.38 9.48
C PRO A 119 -8.09 13.26 9.92
N HIS A 120 -8.95 12.79 9.01
CA HIS A 120 -10.33 12.46 9.39
C HIS A 120 -10.32 11.42 10.51
N ASP A 121 -11.28 11.54 11.42
CA ASP A 121 -11.47 10.61 12.53
C ASP A 121 -11.53 9.17 12.01
N GLY A 122 -10.75 8.29 12.60
CA GLY A 122 -10.67 6.90 12.22
C GLY A 122 -9.64 6.54 11.15
N LEU A 123 -9.03 7.49 10.41
CA LEU A 123 -7.99 7.15 9.42
C LEU A 123 -6.80 6.45 10.09
N LEU A 124 -6.16 7.08 11.06
CA LEU A 124 -4.96 6.52 11.70
C LEU A 124 -5.22 5.17 12.37
N PRO A 125 -6.29 4.98 13.16
CA PRO A 125 -6.64 3.65 13.69
C PRO A 125 -6.88 2.61 12.60
N SER A 126 -7.46 2.99 11.47
CA SER A 126 -7.67 2.08 10.34
C SER A 126 -6.35 1.66 9.69
N LEU A 127 -5.38 2.59 9.53
CA LEU A 127 -4.05 2.27 9.00
C LEU A 127 -3.27 1.35 9.93
N VAL A 128 -3.34 1.56 11.25
CA VAL A 128 -2.77 0.65 12.24
C VAL A 128 -3.37 -0.75 12.08
N LYS A 129 -4.70 -0.84 11.95
CA LYS A 129 -5.39 -2.13 11.76
C LYS A 129 -4.95 -2.84 10.48
N VAL A 130 -4.75 -2.10 9.39
CA VAL A 130 -4.23 -2.65 8.14
C VAL A 130 -2.82 -3.21 8.34
N LEU A 131 -1.93 -2.48 9.02
CA LEU A 131 -0.58 -2.98 9.32
C LEU A 131 -0.62 -4.27 10.14
N GLU A 132 -1.45 -4.33 11.19
CA GLU A 132 -1.61 -5.53 12.02
C GLU A 132 -2.07 -6.77 11.25
N THR A 133 -2.84 -6.59 10.19
CA THR A 133 -3.37 -7.70 9.38
C THR A 133 -2.50 -8.08 8.20
N ASN A 134 -1.55 -7.22 7.81
CA ASN A 134 -0.74 -7.41 6.61
C ASN A 134 0.76 -7.55 6.90
N ILE A 135 1.20 -7.20 8.11
CA ILE A 135 2.58 -7.41 8.56
C ILE A 135 2.49 -8.37 9.74
N VAL A 136 2.77 -9.65 9.49
CA VAL A 136 2.41 -10.72 10.42
C VAL A 136 3.58 -11.65 10.76
N VAL A 137 3.50 -12.27 11.92
CA VAL A 137 4.42 -13.34 12.30
C VAL A 137 4.07 -14.61 11.52
N GLY A 138 5.05 -15.25 10.92
CA GLY A 138 4.84 -16.51 10.21
C GLY A 138 6.12 -17.16 9.70
N ASP A 139 6.09 -18.48 9.58
CA ASP A 139 7.18 -19.27 8.97
C ASP A 139 6.85 -19.53 7.48
N THR A 140 7.46 -18.75 6.62
CA THR A 140 7.23 -18.81 5.16
C THR A 140 7.82 -20.05 4.50
N LEU A 141 8.61 -20.84 5.22
CA LEU A 141 9.22 -22.07 4.72
C LEU A 141 8.45 -23.32 5.14
N ASN A 142 7.95 -23.37 6.38
CA ASN A 142 7.40 -24.57 6.96
C ASN A 142 5.90 -24.48 7.29
N ASP A 143 5.31 -23.28 7.38
CA ASP A 143 3.93 -23.09 7.83
C ASP A 143 3.11 -22.10 6.99
N THR A 144 3.24 -22.19 5.68
CA THR A 144 2.62 -21.25 4.72
C THR A 144 1.10 -21.23 4.76
N ALA A 145 0.46 -22.34 5.15
CA ALA A 145 -0.99 -22.47 5.19
C ALA A 145 -1.65 -21.69 6.36
N ASN A 146 -0.91 -21.46 7.44
CA ASN A 146 -1.41 -20.76 8.61
C ASN A 146 -1.12 -19.25 8.61
N ILE A 147 -0.38 -18.76 7.61
CA ILE A 147 -0.14 -17.33 7.44
C ILE A 147 -1.32 -16.70 6.72
N VAL A 148 -2.09 -15.89 7.45
CA VAL A 148 -3.28 -15.22 6.94
C VAL A 148 -3.00 -13.73 6.74
N LEU A 149 -3.29 -13.24 5.55
CA LEU A 149 -3.17 -11.85 5.15
C LEU A 149 -4.53 -11.30 4.72
N THR A 150 -4.68 -9.99 4.67
CA THR A 150 -5.95 -9.35 4.31
C THR A 150 -5.81 -8.50 3.06
N GLU A 151 -6.60 -8.80 2.05
CA GLU A 151 -6.76 -7.97 0.88
C GLU A 151 -7.89 -6.96 1.13
N TYR A 152 -7.57 -5.69 0.99
CA TYR A 152 -8.54 -4.60 1.03
C TYR A 152 -8.88 -4.19 -0.39
N SER A 153 -10.17 -4.22 -0.73
CA SER A 153 -10.66 -3.76 -2.03
C SER A 153 -11.69 -2.65 -1.85
N PHE A 154 -11.72 -1.75 -2.81
CA PHE A 154 -12.54 -0.55 -2.79
C PHE A 154 -13.59 -0.67 -3.89
N PRO A 155 -14.88 -0.72 -3.56
CA PRO A 155 -15.92 -0.74 -4.55
C PRO A 155 -15.99 0.62 -5.28
N GLY A 156 -15.56 0.61 -6.52
CA GLY A 156 -15.61 1.76 -7.43
C GLY A 156 -14.28 2.53 -7.50
N THR A 157 -13.91 2.89 -8.73
CA THR A 157 -12.72 3.69 -9.07
C THR A 157 -12.92 5.18 -8.84
N ASP A 158 -14.07 5.57 -8.26
CA ASP A 158 -14.47 6.96 -8.10
C ASP A 158 -13.99 7.48 -6.75
N ILE A 159 -12.75 7.97 -6.72
CA ILE A 159 -12.14 8.64 -5.57
C ILE A 159 -13.07 9.74 -5.02
N ALA A 160 -13.88 10.36 -5.89
CA ALA A 160 -14.82 11.40 -5.51
C ALA A 160 -16.03 10.90 -4.69
N LYS A 161 -16.30 9.59 -4.67
CA LYS A 161 -17.37 8.97 -3.86
C LYS A 161 -16.89 8.46 -2.51
N ALA A 162 -15.58 8.48 -2.26
CA ALA A 162 -14.99 8.12 -0.96
C ALA A 162 -15.22 9.18 0.13
N ARG A 163 -16.22 10.04 -0.03
CA ARG A 163 -16.63 10.96 1.04
C ARG A 163 -17.22 10.14 2.19
N PHE A 164 -16.49 10.15 3.33
CA PHE A 164 -16.95 9.65 4.63
C PHE A 164 -17.27 8.15 4.72
N GLY A 165 -16.27 7.41 5.08
CA GLY A 165 -16.34 5.98 5.36
C GLY A 165 -16.06 5.17 4.12
N PHE A 166 -14.79 4.80 3.94
CA PHE A 166 -14.40 3.82 2.94
C PHE A 166 -15.21 2.55 3.17
N THR A 167 -16.14 2.25 2.28
CA THR A 167 -16.73 0.91 2.26
C THR A 167 -15.65 -0.01 1.70
N THR A 168 -14.77 -0.47 2.56
CA THR A 168 -13.76 -1.45 2.22
C THR A 168 -14.36 -2.83 2.39
N THR A 169 -14.21 -3.66 1.38
CA THR A 169 -14.37 -5.10 1.58
C THR A 169 -13.00 -5.67 1.92
N ALA A 170 -12.92 -6.36 3.04
CA ALA A 170 -11.73 -7.07 3.48
C ALA A 170 -11.93 -8.56 3.21
N ARG A 171 -10.99 -9.18 2.49
CA ARG A 171 -10.97 -10.61 2.24
C ARG A 171 -9.68 -11.21 2.77
N GLN A 172 -9.79 -12.20 3.62
CA GLN A 172 -8.63 -12.96 4.08
C GLN A 172 -8.23 -13.99 3.02
N PHE A 173 -6.93 -14.20 2.89
CA PHE A 173 -6.33 -15.27 2.08
C PHE A 173 -5.09 -15.81 2.80
N CYS A 174 -4.72 -17.06 2.55
CA CYS A 174 -3.48 -17.59 3.10
C CYS A 174 -2.30 -17.38 2.15
N TYR A 175 -1.09 -17.32 2.69
CA TYR A 175 0.13 -17.16 1.90
C TYR A 175 0.33 -18.33 0.93
N GLN A 176 -0.09 -19.53 1.31
CA GLN A 176 -0.07 -20.72 0.44
C GLN A 176 -0.84 -20.49 -0.86
N ASP A 177 -2.01 -19.84 -0.80
CA ASP A 177 -2.82 -19.55 -2.00
C ASP A 177 -2.07 -18.68 -3.01
N LEU A 178 -1.29 -17.70 -2.53
CA LEU A 178 -0.44 -16.87 -3.40
C LEU A 178 0.66 -17.67 -4.06
N LEU A 179 1.33 -18.56 -3.32
CA LEU A 179 2.37 -19.43 -3.87
C LEU A 179 1.81 -20.35 -4.95
N ASP A 180 0.64 -20.92 -4.74
CA ASP A 180 -0.02 -21.81 -5.69
C ASP A 180 -0.49 -21.06 -6.94
N ALA A 181 -1.00 -19.84 -6.78
CA ALA A 181 -1.36 -18.99 -7.90
C ALA A 181 -0.12 -18.60 -8.74
N ALA A 182 1.00 -18.25 -8.09
CA ALA A 182 2.25 -17.92 -8.77
C ALA A 182 2.84 -19.13 -9.53
N ARG A 183 2.76 -20.33 -8.96
CA ARG A 183 3.18 -21.58 -9.65
C ARG A 183 2.33 -21.87 -10.88
N LYS A 184 1.01 -21.73 -10.78
CA LYS A 184 0.08 -21.91 -11.91
C LYS A 184 0.36 -20.89 -13.03
N SER A 185 0.63 -19.63 -12.69
CA SER A 185 0.95 -18.58 -13.67
C SER A 185 2.26 -18.86 -14.42
N LYS A 186 3.29 -19.39 -13.74
CA LYS A 186 4.56 -19.76 -14.39
C LYS A 186 4.43 -20.95 -15.35
N ASN A 187 3.49 -21.84 -15.08
CA ASN A 187 3.23 -23.03 -15.89
C ASN A 187 2.19 -22.80 -17.00
N ALA A 188 1.52 -21.64 -17.01
CA ALA A 188 0.66 -21.24 -18.11
C ALA A 188 1.52 -20.83 -19.31
N GLU A 189 1.31 -21.47 -20.48
CA GLU A 189 1.95 -21.05 -21.73
C GLU A 189 1.68 -19.55 -22.00
N PRO A 190 2.66 -18.80 -22.53
CA PRO A 190 2.44 -17.40 -22.86
C PRO A 190 1.28 -17.32 -23.87
N VAL A 191 0.22 -16.62 -23.49
CA VAL A 191 -0.90 -16.32 -24.38
C VAL A 191 -0.30 -15.66 -25.61
N LYS A 192 -0.38 -16.32 -26.79
CA LYS A 192 0.04 -15.75 -28.07
C LYS A 192 -0.80 -14.49 -28.28
N THR A 193 -0.21 -13.34 -28.08
CA THR A 193 -0.81 -12.06 -28.41
C THR A 193 -1.14 -12.08 -29.89
N ALA A 194 -2.44 -12.13 -30.21
CA ALA A 194 -2.92 -12.01 -31.58
C ALA A 194 -2.41 -10.66 -32.12
N ARG A 195 -1.61 -10.71 -33.21
CA ARG A 195 -1.18 -9.53 -33.93
C ARG A 195 -2.42 -8.73 -34.31
N ALA A 196 -2.52 -7.51 -33.79
CA ALA A 196 -3.47 -6.53 -34.29
C ALA A 196 -3.19 -6.33 -35.79
N ARG A 197 -4.12 -6.75 -36.64
CA ARG A 197 -4.10 -6.38 -38.06
C ARG A 197 -4.55 -4.93 -38.14
N HIS A 198 -3.66 -4.07 -38.60
CA HIS A 198 -4.03 -2.73 -39.02
C HIS A 198 -4.96 -2.85 -40.26
N PHE A 199 -6.13 -2.23 -40.16
CA PHE A 199 -6.92 -1.73 -41.26
C PHE A 199 -7.00 -0.22 -41.11
#